data_da2186d786fe5914d2bf87ee9af891a2
#
_entry.id   da2186d786fe5914d2bf87ee9af891a2
#
_cell.length_a   1.000
_cell.length_b   1.000
_cell.length_c   1.000
_cell.angle_alpha   90.00
_cell.angle_beta   90.00
_cell.angle_gamma   90.00
#
_symmetry.space_group_name_H-M   'P 1'
#
loop_
_entity.id
_entity.type
_entity.pdbx_description
1 polymer ?
#
loop_
_entity_poly.entity_id
_entity_poly.type
_entity_poly.pdbx_seq_one_letter_code
_entity_poly.pdbx_strand_id
1 'polypeptide(L)'
;MNYRIQFETEVWTNYNKAYEKYVGLHYFEPTKGWSSGPTALYKACLDGMQTIYMLGFDYIGLNGGKKVNNIYAGTPNYKGAHEPATYYGNWLRQTETIIREHCDTEFVRVTTSEDYQPNNLNHFKNYKTISYKELIKQFDK
;
A
#
# COMPACT_ATOMS: atom_id res chain seq x y z
N MET A 1 10.32 -18.32 -23.78
CA MET A 1 9.48 -17.30 -24.44
C MET A 1 9.39 -16.10 -23.54
N ASN A 2 9.84 -14.96 -23.99
CA ASN A 2 9.76 -13.72 -23.20
C ASN A 2 8.44 -13.02 -23.54
N TYR A 3 7.62 -12.78 -22.52
CA TYR A 3 6.38 -12.03 -22.66
C TYR A 3 6.68 -10.55 -22.51
N ARG A 4 6.44 -9.76 -23.55
CA ARG A 4 6.49 -8.31 -23.47
C ARG A 4 5.16 -7.80 -22.92
N ILE A 5 5.23 -7.16 -21.75
CA ILE A 5 4.07 -6.48 -21.17
C ILE A 5 4.09 -5.06 -21.72
N GLN A 6 3.06 -4.71 -22.49
CA GLN A 6 2.87 -3.33 -22.94
C GLN A 6 1.87 -2.66 -22.00
N PHE A 7 2.41 -1.85 -21.09
CA PHE A 7 1.61 -0.97 -20.25
C PHE A 7 1.78 0.47 -20.73
N GLU A 8 0.74 1.25 -20.63
CA GLU A 8 0.80 2.71 -20.82
C GLU A 8 1.53 3.40 -19.66
N THR A 9 1.68 2.71 -18.53
CA THR A 9 2.36 3.18 -17.31
C THR A 9 3.47 2.23 -16.89
N GLU A 10 4.43 2.75 -16.15
CA GLU A 10 5.46 1.92 -15.51
C GLU A 10 4.85 0.95 -14.49
N VAL A 11 5.28 -0.29 -14.52
CA VAL A 11 4.88 -1.32 -13.56
C VAL A 11 6.06 -1.71 -12.69
N TRP A 12 5.92 -1.49 -11.40
CA TRP A 12 6.93 -1.80 -10.40
C TRP A 12 6.50 -2.97 -9.52
N THR A 13 7.42 -3.87 -9.21
CA THR A 13 7.16 -5.03 -8.36
C THR A 13 8.40 -5.41 -7.54
N ASN A 14 8.21 -6.20 -6.50
CA ASN A 14 9.33 -6.88 -5.85
C ASN A 14 9.94 -7.90 -6.80
N TYR A 15 11.27 -8.05 -6.75
CA TYR A 15 11.95 -9.04 -7.58
C TYR A 15 11.46 -10.46 -7.25
N ASN A 16 11.15 -11.20 -8.30
CA ASN A 16 10.92 -12.63 -8.25
C ASN A 16 11.47 -13.24 -9.55
N LYS A 17 12.28 -14.29 -9.42
CA LYS A 17 12.88 -15.00 -10.55
C LYS A 17 11.84 -15.44 -11.60
N ALA A 18 10.63 -15.81 -11.17
CA ALA A 18 9.53 -16.16 -12.07
C ALA A 18 9.08 -15.00 -12.96
N TYR A 19 9.42 -13.76 -12.62
CA TYR A 19 9.04 -12.56 -13.38
C TYR A 19 10.08 -12.15 -14.43
N GLU A 20 11.29 -12.72 -14.43
CA GLU A 20 12.35 -12.42 -15.42
C GLU A 20 11.91 -12.66 -16.87
N LYS A 21 10.92 -13.51 -17.09
CA LYS A 21 10.33 -13.74 -18.42
C LYS A 21 9.47 -12.61 -18.96
N TYR A 22 9.12 -11.62 -18.12
CA TYR A 22 8.30 -10.47 -18.50
C TYR A 22 9.20 -9.27 -18.75
N VAL A 23 9.16 -8.75 -19.96
CA VAL A 23 9.90 -7.53 -20.34
C VAL A 23 9.05 -6.31 -20.04
N GLY A 24 9.63 -5.28 -19.46
CA GLY A 24 8.93 -4.02 -19.14
C GLY A 24 8.50 -3.90 -17.68
N LEU A 25 8.88 -4.85 -16.83
CA LEU A 25 8.75 -4.70 -15.38
C LEU A 25 9.97 -3.97 -14.79
N HIS A 26 9.71 -3.10 -13.84
CA HIS A 26 10.70 -2.48 -12.98
C HIS A 26 10.70 -3.15 -11.62
N TYR A 27 11.87 -3.29 -11.01
CA TYR A 27 12.01 -3.89 -9.69
C TYR A 27 12.41 -2.86 -8.66
N PHE A 28 11.82 -2.97 -7.47
CA PHE A 28 12.24 -2.14 -6.34
C PHE A 28 13.66 -2.48 -5.91
N GLU A 29 14.51 -1.46 -5.79
CA GLU A 29 15.85 -1.61 -5.27
C GLU A 29 16.19 -0.49 -4.26
N PRO A 30 16.74 -0.84 -3.10
CA PRO A 30 16.89 -2.22 -2.60
C PRO A 30 15.54 -2.82 -2.23
N THR A 31 15.34 -4.09 -2.54
CA THR A 31 14.17 -4.80 -2.04
C THR A 31 14.29 -5.02 -0.53
N LYS A 32 13.26 -4.64 0.21
CA LYS A 32 13.17 -4.83 1.66
C LYS A 32 12.39 -6.08 2.06
N GLY A 33 11.85 -6.82 1.08
CA GLY A 33 10.98 -7.97 1.33
C GLY A 33 9.65 -7.58 2.00
N TRP A 34 9.24 -6.32 1.85
CA TRP A 34 8.03 -5.78 2.46
C TRP A 34 6.79 -6.07 1.62
N SER A 35 5.62 -5.90 2.23
CA SER A 35 4.34 -5.95 1.53
C SER A 35 4.24 -4.84 0.48
N SER A 36 3.44 -5.07 -0.55
CA SER A 36 3.36 -4.17 -1.72
C SER A 36 2.95 -2.74 -1.37
N GLY A 37 1.99 -2.54 -0.47
CA GLY A 37 1.58 -1.21 -0.03
C GLY A 37 2.72 -0.41 0.61
N PRO A 38 3.34 -0.89 1.69
CA PRO A 38 4.51 -0.25 2.27
C PRO A 38 5.67 -0.07 1.29
N THR A 39 5.92 -1.03 0.39
CA THR A 39 6.95 -0.89 -0.63
C THR A 39 6.66 0.27 -1.58
N ALA A 40 5.40 0.44 -1.99
CA ALA A 40 4.97 1.58 -2.82
C ALA A 40 5.13 2.93 -2.09
N LEU A 41 4.80 3.00 -0.80
CA LEU A 41 5.05 4.20 0.01
C LEU A 41 6.54 4.53 0.06
N TYR A 42 7.38 3.55 0.29
CA TYR A 42 8.83 3.73 0.32
C TYR A 42 9.36 4.24 -1.02
N LYS A 43 8.90 3.64 -2.13
CA LYS A 43 9.26 4.10 -3.49
C LYS A 43 8.85 5.57 -3.71
N ALA A 44 7.64 5.95 -3.33
CA ALA A 44 7.17 7.33 -3.45
C ALA A 44 8.05 8.31 -2.65
N CYS A 45 8.48 7.93 -1.44
CA CYS A 45 9.42 8.72 -0.65
C CYS A 45 10.78 8.87 -1.35
N LEU A 46 11.32 7.78 -1.93
CA LEU A 46 12.58 7.82 -2.69
C LEU A 46 12.49 8.69 -3.95
N ASP A 47 11.31 8.74 -4.56
CA ASP A 47 11.03 9.61 -5.71
C ASP A 47 10.81 11.09 -5.31
N GLY A 48 10.93 11.42 -4.03
CA GLY A 48 10.84 12.78 -3.51
C GLY A 48 9.42 13.34 -3.41
N MET A 49 8.41 12.48 -3.30
CA MET A 49 7.03 12.92 -3.12
C MET A 49 6.86 13.61 -1.76
N GLN A 50 6.35 14.83 -1.78
CA GLN A 50 6.13 15.63 -0.56
C GLN A 50 4.83 15.25 0.17
N THR A 51 3.81 14.84 -0.58
CA THR A 51 2.53 14.38 -0.04
C THR A 51 2.13 13.07 -0.70
N ILE A 52 1.80 12.08 0.11
CA ILE A 52 1.38 10.75 -0.36
C ILE A 52 -0.02 10.47 0.18
N TYR A 53 -0.99 10.28 -0.73
CA TYR A 53 -2.35 9.86 -0.38
C TYR A 53 -2.45 8.34 -0.37
N MET A 54 -2.87 7.79 0.76
CA MET A 54 -2.92 6.36 1.02
C MET A 54 -4.38 5.89 0.97
N LEU A 55 -4.78 5.24 -0.13
CA LEU A 55 -6.11 4.68 -0.33
C LEU A 55 -6.06 3.15 -0.19
N GLY A 56 -7.05 2.56 0.49
CA GLY A 56 -7.11 1.11 0.68
C GLY A 56 -6.08 0.55 1.68
N PHE A 57 -5.52 1.37 2.54
CA PHE A 57 -4.64 0.95 3.64
C PHE A 57 -5.46 0.63 4.88
N ASP A 58 -6.17 -0.50 4.87
CA ASP A 58 -7.14 -0.85 5.91
C ASP A 58 -6.49 -1.32 7.21
N TYR A 59 -5.35 -1.98 7.14
CA TYR A 59 -4.59 -2.54 8.28
C TYR A 59 -5.36 -3.56 9.13
N ILE A 60 -6.47 -4.07 8.64
CA ILE A 60 -7.29 -5.06 9.33
C ILE A 60 -8.01 -5.96 8.32
N GLY A 61 -8.23 -7.22 8.71
CA GLY A 61 -9.12 -8.11 7.97
C GLY A 61 -10.60 -7.89 8.33
N LEU A 62 -11.49 -8.46 7.56
CA LEU A 62 -12.93 -8.49 7.87
C LEU A 62 -13.20 -9.33 9.13
N ASN A 63 -14.36 -9.13 9.72
CA ASN A 63 -14.81 -9.85 10.93
C ASN A 63 -13.79 -9.80 12.07
N GLY A 64 -13.35 -8.59 12.43
CA GLY A 64 -12.36 -8.38 13.49
C GLY A 64 -10.96 -8.90 13.14
N GLY A 65 -10.59 -8.88 11.87
CA GLY A 65 -9.28 -9.30 11.40
C GLY A 65 -9.15 -10.78 11.04
N LYS A 66 -10.24 -11.54 11.10
CA LYS A 66 -10.22 -13.00 10.88
C LYS A 66 -10.31 -13.41 9.41
N LYS A 67 -10.84 -12.55 8.53
CA LYS A 67 -11.10 -12.83 7.12
C LYS A 67 -10.32 -11.91 6.22
N VAL A 68 -10.00 -12.42 5.02
CA VAL A 68 -9.34 -11.62 3.99
C VAL A 68 -10.17 -10.38 3.67
N ASN A 69 -9.52 -9.21 3.71
CA ASN A 69 -10.06 -7.94 3.23
C ASN A 69 -9.20 -7.47 2.05
N ASN A 70 -9.61 -7.85 0.84
CA ASN A 70 -8.88 -7.48 -0.37
C ASN A 70 -9.83 -7.52 -1.58
N ILE A 71 -9.70 -6.54 -2.45
CA ILE A 71 -10.52 -6.42 -3.67
C ILE A 71 -10.35 -7.62 -4.62
N TYR A 72 -9.22 -8.32 -4.54
CA TYR A 72 -8.92 -9.51 -5.34
C TYR A 72 -9.27 -10.83 -4.65
N ALA A 73 -9.91 -10.78 -3.46
CA ALA A 73 -10.30 -11.97 -2.73
C ALA A 73 -11.18 -12.90 -3.59
N GLY A 74 -10.82 -14.18 -3.64
CA GLY A 74 -11.54 -15.18 -4.44
C GLY A 74 -11.21 -15.20 -5.94
N THR A 75 -10.28 -14.36 -6.40
CA THR A 75 -9.76 -14.49 -7.77
C THR A 75 -8.76 -15.64 -7.87
N PRO A 76 -8.46 -16.17 -9.10
CA PRO A 76 -7.56 -17.33 -9.27
C PRO A 76 -6.15 -17.15 -8.69
N ASN A 77 -5.71 -15.91 -8.54
CA ASN A 77 -4.35 -15.57 -8.09
C ASN A 77 -4.32 -14.98 -6.67
N TYR A 78 -5.43 -15.05 -5.93
CA TYR A 78 -5.51 -14.52 -4.57
C TYR A 78 -6.30 -15.46 -3.65
N LYS A 79 -6.10 -15.30 -2.34
CA LYS A 79 -6.81 -16.08 -1.31
C LYS A 79 -8.33 -15.94 -1.43
N GLY A 80 -9.07 -16.99 -1.09
CA GLY A 80 -10.52 -16.95 -1.00
C GLY A 80 -11.02 -15.97 0.08
N ALA A 81 -12.19 -15.37 -0.15
CA ALA A 81 -12.79 -14.42 0.79
C ALA A 81 -13.04 -15.00 2.19
N HIS A 82 -13.15 -16.32 2.30
CA HIS A 82 -13.38 -17.03 3.57
C HIS A 82 -12.11 -17.51 4.26
N GLU A 83 -10.96 -17.37 3.61
CA GLU A 83 -9.68 -17.77 4.17
C GLU A 83 -9.22 -16.80 5.27
N PRO A 84 -8.32 -17.26 6.17
CA PRO A 84 -7.75 -16.39 7.19
C PRO A 84 -7.01 -15.21 6.57
N ALA A 85 -7.21 -14.03 7.16
CA ALA A 85 -6.46 -12.84 6.79
C ALA A 85 -4.95 -13.07 6.97
N THR A 86 -4.15 -12.47 6.09
CA THR A 86 -2.71 -12.36 6.32
C THR A 86 -2.46 -11.46 7.54
N TYR A 87 -1.43 -11.74 8.30
CA TYR A 87 -1.10 -10.92 9.48
C TYR A 87 -0.77 -9.48 9.09
N TYR A 88 -1.74 -8.60 9.31
CA TYR A 88 -1.66 -7.18 8.92
C TYR A 88 -0.72 -6.34 9.80
N GLY A 89 -0.31 -6.85 10.96
CA GLY A 89 0.66 -6.18 11.83
C GLY A 89 2.02 -5.92 11.15
N ASN A 90 2.41 -6.74 10.17
CA ASN A 90 3.59 -6.46 9.36
C ASN A 90 3.42 -5.20 8.50
N TRP A 91 2.28 -5.03 7.87
CA TRP A 91 1.99 -3.86 7.03
C TRP A 91 1.98 -2.58 7.86
N LEU A 92 1.32 -2.62 9.02
CA LEU A 92 1.27 -1.49 9.93
C LEU A 92 2.67 -1.09 10.39
N ARG A 93 3.49 -2.07 10.84
CA ARG A 93 4.85 -1.85 11.31
C ARG A 93 5.79 -1.31 10.22
N GLN A 94 5.65 -1.82 9.00
CA GLN A 94 6.41 -1.35 7.84
C GLN A 94 6.02 0.09 7.48
N THR A 95 4.72 0.41 7.49
CA THR A 95 4.22 1.77 7.27
C THR A 95 4.71 2.73 8.36
N GLU A 96 4.66 2.32 9.62
CA GLU A 96 5.17 3.10 10.75
C GLU A 96 6.66 3.45 10.57
N THR A 97 7.45 2.48 10.13
CA THR A 97 8.87 2.69 9.86
C THR A 97 9.09 3.74 8.77
N ILE A 98 8.34 3.68 7.67
CA ILE A 98 8.45 4.64 6.56
C ILE A 98 8.10 6.05 7.05
N ILE A 99 6.97 6.22 7.74
CA ILE A 99 6.51 7.52 8.23
C ILE A 99 7.56 8.15 9.15
N ARG A 100 8.17 7.36 10.03
CA ARG A 100 9.21 7.80 10.96
C ARG A 100 10.50 8.21 10.24
N GLU A 101 10.91 7.47 9.23
CA GLU A 101 12.16 7.71 8.51
C GLU A 101 12.06 8.85 7.47
N HIS A 102 10.84 9.24 7.08
CA HIS A 102 10.58 10.27 6.07
C HIS A 102 9.75 11.42 6.64
N CYS A 103 10.31 12.12 7.62
CA CYS A 103 9.61 13.19 8.36
C CYS A 103 9.25 14.41 7.50
N ASP A 104 9.90 14.59 6.35
CA ASP A 104 9.63 15.68 5.40
C ASP A 104 8.52 15.34 4.39
N THR A 105 8.03 14.10 4.40
CA THR A 105 6.90 13.65 3.57
C THR A 105 5.63 13.61 4.40
N GLU A 106 4.55 14.22 3.90
CA GLU A 106 3.23 14.14 4.52
C GLU A 106 2.49 12.88 4.03
N PHE A 107 2.02 12.06 4.96
CA PHE A 107 1.23 10.86 4.68
C PHE A 107 -0.23 11.12 5.03
N VAL A 108 -1.10 11.06 4.04
CA VAL A 108 -2.53 11.36 4.17
C VAL A 108 -3.34 10.09 3.90
N ARG A 109 -3.78 9.41 4.94
CA ARG A 109 -4.63 8.24 4.78
C ARG A 109 -6.07 8.68 4.52
N VAL A 110 -6.63 8.20 3.40
CA VAL A 110 -8.02 8.45 3.03
C VAL A 110 -8.88 7.32 3.58
N THR A 111 -9.87 7.64 4.41
CA THR A 111 -10.61 6.66 5.22
C THR A 111 -12.03 7.12 5.46
N THR A 112 -12.88 6.21 5.93
CA THR A 112 -14.22 6.53 6.44
C THR A 112 -14.23 6.56 7.97
N SER A 113 -15.29 7.04 8.59
CA SER A 113 -15.45 7.04 10.05
C SER A 113 -15.56 5.61 10.64
N GLU A 114 -15.92 4.63 9.81
CA GLU A 114 -16.11 3.24 10.23
C GLU A 114 -14.82 2.41 10.09
N ASP A 115 -13.82 2.95 9.39
CA ASP A 115 -12.56 2.24 9.17
C ASP A 115 -11.73 2.16 10.45
N TYR A 116 -11.00 1.05 10.59
CA TYR A 116 -10.06 0.87 11.68
C TYR A 116 -9.01 1.99 11.71
N GLN A 117 -8.83 2.59 12.87
CA GLN A 117 -7.84 3.63 13.12
C GLN A 117 -6.70 3.08 13.97
N PRO A 118 -5.54 2.79 13.35
CA PRO A 118 -4.40 2.27 14.09
C PRO A 118 -3.76 3.36 14.97
N ASN A 119 -3.78 3.16 16.28
CA ASN A 119 -3.21 4.11 17.23
C ASN A 119 -1.71 4.38 17.01
N ASN A 120 -0.99 3.40 16.48
CA ASN A 120 0.44 3.48 16.22
C ASN A 120 0.84 4.60 15.24
N LEU A 121 -0.07 5.07 14.38
CA LEU A 121 0.24 6.09 13.39
C LEU A 121 -0.13 7.52 13.86
N ASN A 122 -1.06 7.63 14.79
CA ASN A 122 -1.64 8.93 15.18
C ASN A 122 -0.68 9.88 15.89
N HIS A 123 0.46 9.39 16.38
CA HIS A 123 1.44 10.23 17.07
C HIS A 123 2.46 10.89 16.13
N PHE A 124 2.51 10.50 14.86
CA PHE A 124 3.41 11.10 13.89
C PHE A 124 2.85 12.44 13.38
N LYS A 125 3.68 13.50 13.42
CA LYS A 125 3.28 14.84 12.98
C LYS A 125 3.04 14.94 11.47
N ASN A 126 3.69 14.07 10.71
CA ASN A 126 3.61 13.98 9.25
C ASN A 126 2.58 12.93 8.77
N TYR A 127 1.70 12.46 9.65
CA TYR A 127 0.60 11.57 9.33
C TYR A 127 -0.75 12.19 9.73
N LYS A 128 -1.73 12.10 8.84
CA LYS A 128 -3.11 12.48 9.11
C LYS A 128 -4.10 11.62 8.35
N THR A 129 -5.36 11.67 8.76
CA THR A 129 -6.48 11.04 8.05
C THR A 129 -7.40 12.11 7.49
N ILE A 130 -7.96 11.85 6.32
CA ILE A 130 -9.02 12.65 5.71
C ILE A 130 -10.12 11.74 5.16
N SER A 131 -11.31 12.31 4.97
CA SER A 131 -12.40 11.61 4.30
C SER A 131 -12.23 11.63 2.77
N TYR A 132 -12.92 10.71 2.08
CA TYR A 132 -12.99 10.73 0.61
C TYR A 132 -13.59 12.05 0.08
N LYS A 133 -14.55 12.64 0.81
CA LYS A 133 -15.13 13.94 0.44
C LYS A 133 -14.11 15.07 0.49
N GLU A 134 -13.23 15.05 1.48
CA GLU A 134 -12.14 16.04 1.58
C GLU A 134 -11.10 15.84 0.51
N LEU A 135 -10.75 14.58 0.20
CA LEU A 135 -9.84 14.26 -0.91
C LEU A 135 -10.38 14.83 -2.23
N ILE A 136 -11.64 14.51 -2.57
CA ILE A 136 -12.27 14.98 -3.81
C ILE A 136 -12.20 16.50 -3.92
N LYS A 137 -12.55 17.23 -2.85
CA LYS A 137 -12.50 18.68 -2.85
C LYS A 137 -11.11 19.29 -3.11
N GLN A 138 -10.04 18.56 -2.80
CA GLN A 138 -8.68 19.05 -3.05
C GLN A 138 -8.31 18.99 -4.54
N PHE A 139 -8.93 18.08 -5.30
CA PHE A 139 -8.66 17.85 -6.72
C PHE A 139 -9.78 18.33 -7.65
N ASP A 140 -10.94 18.67 -7.12
CA ASP A 140 -12.05 19.28 -7.84
C ASP A 140 -11.73 20.78 -8.07
N LYS A 141 -11.22 21.05 -9.28
CA LYS A 141 -10.94 22.43 -9.74
C LYS A 141 -11.95 22.83 -10.79
#